data_71871c173b82a39fa40ea2c657f73a1d
#
_entry.id   71871c173b82a39fa40ea2c657f73a1d
#
_cell.length_a   1.000
_cell.length_b   1.000
_cell.length_c   1.000
_cell.angle_alpha   90.00
_cell.angle_beta   90.00
_cell.angle_gamma   90.00
#
_symmetry.space_group_name_H-M   'P 1'
#
loop_
_entity.id
_entity.type
_entity.pdbx_description
1 polymer ?
#
loop_
_entity_poly.entity_id
_entity_poly.type
_entity_poly.pdbx_seq_one_letter_code
_entity_poly.pdbx_strand_id
1 'polypeptide(L)'
;MKEIKQYNFAENCFDVLRLYSAFYVMTLHIMRHVRLQEVSHIFDWWNGVVVLFCISGFLIPASMERSKGIWDFLKKRVLRIIPSMWVCIIVGIVVAALFCGFVLDKTFVKWFIGQLVFIRDLPQPDFISSFGIGNFQANLWTMIFTVQFYIITALIYRFIKNRRLWVWITVLAVSMLLNLAVPYLQEILPETGRLIVSHSCISYFYIYFAGWFMYRYRDKILPVLAHTKILCAVLFILRALYCEKFGVRIGEYQDMVQIILLCMLTIGIGYSFGKIRFKFDLSYGLYLYHMIIVDIFVQTGLVGNMKYVIAVYALALLCAVVSHYLIDDTITRLFTKNPVKSSDTPLAPEPSPAADDSESDF
;
A
#
# COMPACT_ATOMS: atom_id res chain seq x y z
N MET A 1 29.75 -23.92 12.91
CA MET A 1 28.86 -22.74 12.77
C MET A 1 28.57 -22.59 11.28
N LYS A 2 27.29 -22.78 10.84
CA LYS A 2 26.94 -22.47 9.45
C LYS A 2 27.03 -20.96 9.27
N GLU A 3 27.79 -20.49 8.28
CA GLU A 3 27.86 -19.08 7.91
C GLU A 3 26.44 -18.52 7.80
N ILE A 4 26.15 -17.46 8.57
CA ILE A 4 24.90 -16.73 8.46
C ILE A 4 24.94 -16.07 7.08
N LYS A 5 24.15 -16.59 6.14
CA LYS A 5 24.05 -16.07 4.79
C LYS A 5 23.67 -14.58 4.89
N GLN A 6 24.60 -13.70 4.55
CA GLN A 6 24.37 -12.27 4.58
C GLN A 6 23.34 -11.95 3.49
N TYR A 7 22.15 -11.56 3.88
CA TYR A 7 21.08 -11.23 2.93
C TYR A 7 21.36 -9.90 2.26
N ASN A 8 21.44 -9.90 0.95
CA ASN A 8 21.53 -8.67 0.17
C ASN A 8 20.14 -8.03 0.07
N PHE A 9 19.93 -6.90 0.76
CA PHE A 9 18.64 -6.19 0.79
C PHE A 9 18.18 -5.70 -0.58
N ALA A 10 19.07 -5.54 -1.55
CA ALA A 10 18.72 -5.19 -2.92
C ALA A 10 18.15 -6.39 -3.70
N GLU A 11 18.39 -7.62 -3.25
CA GLU A 11 17.93 -8.85 -3.89
C GLU A 11 16.57 -9.29 -3.33
N ASN A 12 15.51 -8.67 -3.82
CA ASN A 12 14.15 -8.99 -3.44
C ASN A 12 13.22 -8.98 -4.66
N CYS A 13 12.03 -9.58 -4.51
CA CYS A 13 10.99 -9.61 -5.53
C CYS A 13 9.75 -8.76 -5.15
N PHE A 14 9.93 -7.68 -4.41
CA PHE A 14 8.80 -6.83 -3.99
C PHE A 14 8.03 -6.21 -5.15
N ASP A 15 8.65 -6.02 -6.31
CA ASP A 15 7.93 -5.51 -7.49
C ASP A 15 6.85 -6.50 -7.95
N VAL A 16 7.12 -7.82 -7.86
CA VAL A 16 6.14 -8.88 -8.15
C VAL A 16 4.98 -8.81 -7.16
N LEU A 17 5.28 -8.68 -5.86
CA LEU A 17 4.25 -8.62 -4.82
C LEU A 17 3.39 -7.36 -4.91
N ARG A 18 3.95 -6.22 -5.30
CA ARG A 18 3.19 -4.99 -5.55
C ARG A 18 2.27 -5.14 -6.76
N LEU A 19 2.79 -5.71 -7.85
CA LEU A 19 2.00 -5.95 -9.06
C LEU A 19 0.85 -6.92 -8.76
N TYR A 20 1.12 -8.02 -8.06
CA TYR A 20 0.10 -8.94 -7.57
C TYR A 20 -0.97 -8.21 -6.75
N SER A 21 -0.55 -7.36 -5.80
CA SER A 21 -1.48 -6.62 -4.94
C SER A 21 -2.36 -5.64 -5.72
N ALA A 22 -1.81 -4.99 -6.75
CA ALA A 22 -2.58 -4.11 -7.63
C ALA A 22 -3.60 -4.91 -8.44
N PHE A 23 -3.21 -6.07 -9.00
CA PHE A 23 -4.13 -7.00 -9.66
C PHE A 23 -5.21 -7.52 -8.72
N TYR A 24 -4.85 -7.87 -7.48
CA TYR A 24 -5.81 -8.31 -6.48
C TYR A 24 -6.91 -7.26 -6.24
N VAL A 25 -6.52 -6.02 -5.95
CA VAL A 25 -7.47 -4.92 -5.71
C VAL A 25 -8.35 -4.68 -6.94
N MET A 26 -7.74 -4.63 -8.13
CA MET A 26 -8.47 -4.48 -9.38
C MET A 26 -9.48 -5.62 -9.60
N THR A 27 -9.08 -6.87 -9.34
CA THR A 27 -9.96 -8.05 -9.48
C THR A 27 -11.18 -7.95 -8.58
N LEU A 28 -11.02 -7.53 -7.31
CA LEU A 28 -12.14 -7.32 -6.40
C LEU A 28 -13.17 -6.33 -6.96
N HIS A 29 -12.71 -5.20 -7.49
CA HIS A 29 -13.60 -4.19 -8.07
C HIS A 29 -14.26 -4.68 -9.36
N ILE A 30 -13.51 -5.35 -10.25
CA ILE A 30 -14.06 -5.90 -11.50
C ILE A 30 -15.13 -6.96 -11.21
N MET A 31 -14.86 -7.90 -10.30
CA MET A 31 -15.81 -8.95 -9.97
C MET A 31 -17.08 -8.38 -9.36
N ARG A 32 -16.96 -7.44 -8.44
CA ARG A 32 -18.10 -6.82 -7.77
C ARG A 32 -18.94 -5.95 -8.71
N HIS A 33 -18.32 -5.12 -9.54
CA HIS A 33 -19.02 -4.08 -10.29
C HIS A 33 -19.24 -4.41 -11.77
N VAL A 34 -18.33 -5.19 -12.41
CA VAL A 34 -18.43 -5.52 -13.84
C VAL A 34 -18.98 -6.93 -14.02
N ARG A 35 -18.49 -7.92 -13.28
CA ARG A 35 -18.99 -9.30 -13.36
C ARG A 35 -20.30 -9.46 -12.61
N LEU A 36 -20.61 -8.62 -11.63
CA LEU A 36 -21.76 -8.69 -10.72
C LEU A 36 -21.79 -9.99 -9.92
N GLN A 37 -20.63 -10.47 -9.50
CA GLN A 37 -20.45 -11.67 -8.69
C GLN A 37 -19.70 -11.29 -7.40
N GLU A 38 -20.11 -11.90 -6.30
CA GLU A 38 -19.29 -11.88 -5.11
C GLU A 38 -18.00 -12.66 -5.37
N VAL A 39 -16.91 -12.09 -4.92
CA VAL A 39 -15.61 -12.75 -5.03
C VAL A 39 -15.56 -13.87 -4.00
N SER A 40 -15.06 -15.03 -4.38
CA SER A 40 -14.88 -16.14 -3.45
C SER A 40 -14.08 -15.70 -2.22
N HIS A 41 -14.50 -16.14 -1.04
CA HIS A 41 -13.81 -15.87 0.23
C HIS A 41 -12.32 -16.23 0.22
N ILE A 42 -11.88 -17.11 -0.66
CA ILE A 42 -10.46 -17.44 -0.85
C ILE A 42 -9.62 -16.19 -1.21
N PHE A 43 -10.20 -15.24 -1.94
CA PHE A 43 -9.52 -13.98 -2.24
C PHE A 43 -9.29 -13.11 -1.01
N ASP A 44 -10.16 -13.22 0.00
CA ASP A 44 -10.02 -12.44 1.25
C ASP A 44 -8.83 -12.91 2.08
N TRP A 45 -8.36 -14.16 1.88
CA TRP A 45 -7.22 -14.70 2.61
C TRP A 45 -5.93 -13.90 2.35
N TRP A 46 -5.67 -13.54 1.10
CA TRP A 46 -4.44 -12.85 0.71
C TRP A 46 -4.70 -11.38 0.37
N ASN A 47 -5.03 -10.60 1.37
CA ASN A 47 -5.40 -9.20 1.18
C ASN A 47 -4.24 -8.36 0.61
N GLY A 48 -4.38 -7.92 -0.65
CA GLY A 48 -3.36 -7.14 -1.36
C GLY A 48 -3.03 -5.79 -0.72
N VAL A 49 -3.98 -5.16 -0.02
CA VAL A 49 -3.73 -3.89 0.69
C VAL A 49 -2.80 -4.12 1.88
N VAL A 50 -2.99 -5.24 2.61
CA VAL A 50 -2.09 -5.63 3.72
C VAL A 50 -0.67 -5.85 3.20
N VAL A 51 -0.52 -6.53 2.06
CA VAL A 51 0.78 -6.74 1.40
C VAL A 51 1.43 -5.40 1.07
N LEU A 52 0.69 -4.45 0.47
CA LEU A 52 1.20 -3.11 0.13
C LEU A 52 1.61 -2.31 1.37
N PHE A 53 0.82 -2.32 2.44
CA PHE A 53 1.14 -1.59 3.66
C PHE A 53 2.35 -2.21 4.39
N CYS A 54 2.46 -3.53 4.41
CA CYS A 54 3.62 -4.23 4.98
C CYS A 54 4.90 -3.91 4.21
N ILE A 55 4.89 -4.00 2.86
CA ILE A 55 6.04 -3.63 2.02
C ILE A 55 6.38 -2.14 2.21
N SER A 56 5.38 -1.27 2.31
CA SER A 56 5.59 0.15 2.59
C SER A 56 6.28 0.35 3.94
N GLY A 57 5.82 -0.33 4.99
CA GLY A 57 6.45 -0.32 6.31
C GLY A 57 7.91 -0.78 6.30
N PHE A 58 8.24 -1.75 5.44
CA PHE A 58 9.61 -2.24 5.29
C PHE A 58 10.51 -1.28 4.50
N LEU A 59 10.02 -0.66 3.43
CA LEU A 59 10.83 0.12 2.50
C LEU A 59 10.87 1.63 2.80
N ILE A 60 9.82 2.21 3.40
CA ILE A 60 9.76 3.65 3.67
C ILE A 60 10.80 4.07 4.72
N PRO A 61 10.95 3.37 5.88
CA PRO A 61 12.01 3.65 6.83
C PRO A 61 13.42 3.52 6.23
N ALA A 62 13.63 2.51 5.39
CA ALA A 62 14.88 2.35 4.64
C ALA A 62 15.17 3.54 3.72
N SER A 63 14.15 4.15 3.14
CA SER A 63 14.29 5.38 2.36
C SER A 63 14.59 6.60 3.22
N MET A 64 13.97 6.70 4.41
CA MET A 64 14.26 7.77 5.37
C MET A 64 15.72 7.70 5.83
N GLU A 65 16.23 6.50 6.09
CA GLU A 65 17.62 6.27 6.50
C GLU A 65 18.64 6.77 5.47
N ARG A 66 18.35 6.57 4.18
CA ARG A 66 19.19 7.03 3.06
C ARG A 66 18.96 8.48 2.64
N SER A 67 18.01 9.17 3.24
CA SER A 67 17.71 10.57 2.90
C SER A 67 18.58 11.53 3.70
N LYS A 68 18.97 12.66 3.08
CA LYS A 68 19.78 13.72 3.71
C LYS A 68 19.07 14.39 4.88
N GLY A 69 17.75 14.23 5.00
CA GLY A 69 16.93 14.78 6.07
C GLY A 69 15.45 14.60 5.79
N ILE A 70 14.61 15.10 6.70
CA ILE A 70 13.14 14.95 6.62
C ILE A 70 12.59 15.54 5.33
N TRP A 71 13.02 16.73 4.94
CA TRP A 71 12.54 17.41 3.73
C TRP A 71 12.94 16.68 2.44
N ASP A 72 14.17 16.15 2.35
CA ASP A 72 14.62 15.34 1.21
C ASP A 72 13.81 14.04 1.11
N PHE A 73 13.54 13.40 2.24
CA PHE A 73 12.67 12.23 2.31
C PHE A 73 11.25 12.54 1.84
N LEU A 74 10.59 13.56 2.44
CA LEU A 74 9.21 13.92 2.10
C LEU A 74 9.10 14.34 0.62
N LYS A 75 10.03 15.16 0.12
CA LYS A 75 10.06 15.56 -1.30
C LYS A 75 10.08 14.34 -2.23
N LYS A 76 10.94 13.35 -1.96
CA LYS A 76 11.03 12.13 -2.77
C LYS A 76 9.74 11.31 -2.73
N ARG A 77 9.05 11.28 -1.59
CA ARG A 77 7.78 10.55 -1.43
C ARG A 77 6.63 11.26 -2.11
N VAL A 78 6.53 12.57 -1.94
CA VAL A 78 5.53 13.43 -2.58
C VAL A 78 5.64 13.31 -4.11
N LEU A 79 6.84 13.49 -4.67
CA LEU A 79 7.07 13.43 -6.12
C LEU A 79 6.79 12.05 -6.71
N ARG A 80 6.88 10.98 -5.92
CA ARG A 80 6.58 9.63 -6.39
C ARG A 80 5.09 9.34 -6.53
N ILE A 81 4.23 9.96 -5.69
CA ILE A 81 2.81 9.57 -5.59
C ILE A 81 1.89 10.67 -6.09
N ILE A 82 2.07 11.89 -5.62
CA ILE A 82 1.09 12.96 -5.76
C ILE A 82 0.85 13.36 -7.22
N PRO A 83 1.86 13.58 -8.07
CA PRO A 83 1.61 14.04 -9.42
C PRO A 83 0.80 13.06 -10.26
N SER A 84 1.15 11.77 -10.24
CA SER A 84 0.42 10.74 -10.99
C SER A 84 -1.01 10.56 -10.46
N MET A 85 -1.21 10.70 -9.15
CA MET A 85 -2.53 10.67 -8.54
C MET A 85 -3.37 11.88 -8.97
N TRP A 86 -2.83 13.09 -8.97
CA TRP A 86 -3.55 14.29 -9.41
C TRP A 86 -3.96 14.20 -10.88
N VAL A 87 -3.08 13.69 -11.75
CA VAL A 87 -3.43 13.44 -13.16
C VAL A 87 -4.57 12.43 -13.25
N CYS A 88 -4.52 11.35 -12.48
CA CYS A 88 -5.60 10.35 -12.44
C CYS A 88 -6.93 10.96 -11.99
N ILE A 89 -6.94 11.82 -10.97
CA ILE A 89 -8.13 12.55 -10.52
C ILE A 89 -8.68 13.42 -11.65
N ILE A 90 -7.82 14.19 -12.32
CA ILE A 90 -8.24 15.06 -13.44
C ILE A 90 -8.83 14.22 -14.58
N VAL A 91 -8.17 13.11 -14.97
CA VAL A 91 -8.68 12.19 -16.00
C VAL A 91 -10.05 11.63 -15.59
N GLY A 92 -10.21 11.20 -14.34
CA GLY A 92 -11.51 10.71 -13.84
C GLY A 92 -12.61 11.77 -13.90
N ILE A 93 -12.31 13.02 -13.54
CA ILE A 93 -13.25 14.14 -13.64
C ILE A 93 -13.63 14.41 -15.10
N VAL A 94 -12.65 14.45 -16.02
CA VAL A 94 -12.92 14.64 -17.44
C VAL A 94 -13.81 13.55 -17.99
N VAL A 95 -13.53 12.29 -17.66
CA VAL A 95 -14.36 11.15 -18.09
C VAL A 95 -15.78 11.26 -17.53
N ALA A 96 -15.95 11.52 -16.24
CA ALA A 96 -17.28 11.72 -15.64
C ALA A 96 -18.05 12.87 -16.30
N ALA A 97 -17.36 13.99 -16.57
CA ALA A 97 -17.96 15.15 -17.25
C ALA A 97 -18.41 14.84 -18.68
N LEU A 98 -17.70 13.99 -19.41
CA LEU A 98 -18.09 13.56 -20.77
C LEU A 98 -19.36 12.71 -20.78
N PHE A 99 -19.60 11.90 -19.75
CA PHE A 99 -20.79 11.04 -19.64
C PHE A 99 -21.99 11.73 -18.99
N CYS A 100 -21.76 12.55 -17.96
CA CYS A 100 -22.83 13.10 -17.13
C CYS A 100 -22.98 14.62 -17.22
N GLY A 101 -22.18 15.28 -18.08
CA GLY A 101 -22.11 16.73 -18.17
C GLY A 101 -21.24 17.34 -17.05
N PHE A 102 -20.79 18.57 -17.25
CA PHE A 102 -19.93 19.28 -16.30
C PHE A 102 -20.65 20.48 -15.71
N VAL A 103 -20.67 20.60 -14.39
CA VAL A 103 -21.20 21.76 -13.69
C VAL A 103 -20.12 22.33 -12.79
N LEU A 104 -19.74 23.58 -13.01
CA LEU A 104 -18.80 24.30 -12.17
C LEU A 104 -19.57 25.10 -11.12
N ASP A 105 -19.67 24.55 -9.93
CA ASP A 105 -20.32 25.18 -8.78
C ASP A 105 -19.42 25.17 -7.52
N LYS A 106 -19.91 25.73 -6.43
CA LYS A 106 -19.16 25.77 -5.16
C LYS A 106 -18.93 24.36 -4.57
N THR A 107 -19.84 23.42 -4.85
CA THR A 107 -19.72 22.02 -4.39
C THR A 107 -18.55 21.35 -5.08
N PHE A 108 -18.47 21.49 -6.43
CA PHE A 108 -17.35 20.98 -7.19
C PHE A 108 -16.01 21.56 -6.72
N VAL A 109 -15.90 22.88 -6.55
CA VAL A 109 -14.65 23.52 -6.15
C VAL A 109 -14.19 23.00 -4.77
N LYS A 110 -15.08 22.94 -3.80
CA LYS A 110 -14.76 22.41 -2.45
C LYS A 110 -14.34 20.94 -2.52
N TRP A 111 -15.13 20.12 -3.22
CA TRP A 111 -14.86 18.71 -3.39
C TRP A 111 -13.54 18.46 -4.13
N PHE A 112 -13.27 19.18 -5.21
CA PHE A 112 -12.04 19.05 -5.99
C PHE A 112 -10.80 19.38 -5.17
N ILE A 113 -10.81 20.51 -4.43
CA ILE A 113 -9.74 20.86 -3.51
C ILE A 113 -9.57 19.75 -2.47
N GLY A 114 -10.67 19.24 -1.91
CA GLY A 114 -10.65 18.11 -0.97
C GLY A 114 -9.93 16.89 -1.55
N GLN A 115 -10.24 16.50 -2.80
CA GLN A 115 -9.56 15.36 -3.44
C GLN A 115 -8.04 15.58 -3.56
N LEU A 116 -7.60 16.80 -3.88
CA LEU A 116 -6.17 17.13 -4.01
C LEU A 116 -5.41 17.06 -2.68
N VAL A 117 -6.09 17.32 -1.55
CA VAL A 117 -5.52 17.31 -0.19
C VAL A 117 -5.96 16.09 0.65
N PHE A 118 -6.53 15.06 0.00
CA PHE A 118 -6.94 13.79 0.61
C PHE A 118 -8.15 13.88 1.58
N ILE A 119 -8.99 14.92 1.47
CA ILE A 119 -10.25 15.01 2.21
C ILE A 119 -11.37 14.47 1.31
N ARG A 120 -11.80 13.22 1.53
CA ARG A 120 -12.68 12.49 0.62
C ARG A 120 -14.18 12.59 0.94
N ASP A 121 -14.54 12.87 2.18
CA ASP A 121 -15.95 12.86 2.65
C ASP A 121 -16.70 14.16 2.36
N LEU A 122 -16.18 14.99 1.49
CA LEU A 122 -16.91 16.14 1.03
C LEU A 122 -18.03 15.71 0.07
N PRO A 123 -19.21 16.38 0.11
CA PRO A 123 -20.28 16.10 -0.81
C PRO A 123 -19.80 16.11 -2.26
N GLN A 124 -20.07 15.02 -2.99
CA GLN A 124 -19.71 14.89 -4.39
C GLN A 124 -20.66 15.71 -5.25
N PRO A 125 -20.16 16.37 -6.32
CA PRO A 125 -21.04 16.99 -7.32
C PRO A 125 -21.95 15.96 -8.00
N ASP A 126 -23.13 16.34 -8.44
CA ASP A 126 -24.12 15.43 -9.01
C ASP A 126 -23.60 14.65 -10.22
N PHE A 127 -22.85 15.29 -11.10
CA PHE A 127 -22.29 14.62 -12.28
C PHE A 127 -21.22 13.56 -11.91
N ILE A 128 -20.56 13.70 -10.76
CA ILE A 128 -19.62 12.70 -10.21
C ILE A 128 -20.38 11.56 -9.57
N SER A 129 -21.39 11.87 -8.73
CA SER A 129 -22.19 10.85 -8.05
C SER A 129 -23.11 10.05 -8.97
N SER A 130 -23.41 10.59 -10.16
CA SER A 130 -24.19 9.92 -11.22
C SER A 130 -23.33 9.10 -12.17
N PHE A 131 -21.99 9.15 -12.06
CA PHE A 131 -21.09 8.43 -12.94
C PHE A 131 -20.63 7.09 -12.32
N GLY A 132 -20.71 6.03 -13.12
CA GLY A 132 -20.21 4.70 -12.77
C GLY A 132 -20.90 4.11 -11.54
N ILE A 133 -20.13 3.80 -10.51
CA ILE A 133 -20.65 3.26 -9.25
C ILE A 133 -21.11 4.34 -8.27
N GLY A 134 -21.02 5.62 -8.66
CA GLY A 134 -21.42 6.74 -7.80
C GLY A 134 -20.43 7.07 -6.67
N ASN A 135 -19.28 6.43 -6.63
CA ASN A 135 -18.21 6.67 -5.64
C ASN A 135 -16.89 6.94 -6.37
N PHE A 136 -16.56 8.22 -6.51
CA PHE A 136 -15.41 8.64 -7.29
C PHE A 136 -14.12 7.98 -6.86
N GLN A 137 -13.53 7.21 -7.77
CA GLN A 137 -12.24 6.51 -7.58
C GLN A 137 -12.14 5.86 -6.19
N ALA A 138 -13.04 4.93 -5.91
CA ALA A 138 -13.16 4.26 -4.61
C ALA A 138 -11.84 3.64 -4.11
N ASN A 139 -10.93 3.26 -5.01
CA ASN A 139 -9.62 2.69 -4.69
C ASN A 139 -8.66 3.68 -4.00
N LEU A 140 -8.82 4.99 -4.17
CA LEU A 140 -7.87 5.98 -3.63
C LEU A 140 -7.91 6.15 -2.11
N TRP A 141 -8.80 5.46 -1.40
CA TRP A 141 -8.88 5.54 0.06
C TRP A 141 -7.58 5.17 0.78
N THR A 142 -6.75 4.30 0.20
CA THR A 142 -5.47 3.90 0.81
C THR A 142 -4.38 4.97 0.69
N MET A 143 -4.55 5.95 -0.20
CA MET A 143 -3.55 6.99 -0.42
C MET A 143 -3.43 7.94 0.77
N ILE A 144 -4.55 8.25 1.45
CA ILE A 144 -4.52 9.07 2.67
C ILE A 144 -3.66 8.41 3.75
N PHE A 145 -3.79 7.09 3.94
CA PHE A 145 -3.00 6.36 4.94
C PHE A 145 -1.53 6.28 4.54
N THR A 146 -1.24 6.12 3.25
CA THR A 146 0.15 6.12 2.75
C THR A 146 0.84 7.47 3.03
N VAL A 147 0.15 8.58 2.84
CA VAL A 147 0.68 9.92 3.17
C VAL A 147 0.87 10.08 4.68
N GLN A 148 -0.08 9.61 5.49
CA GLN A 148 0.07 9.61 6.95
C GLN A 148 1.28 8.76 7.40
N PHE A 149 1.52 7.60 6.78
CA PHE A 149 2.72 6.80 7.06
C PHE A 149 4.01 7.54 6.73
N TYR A 150 4.05 8.34 5.66
CA TYR A 150 5.21 9.18 5.36
C TYR A 150 5.45 10.23 6.43
N ILE A 151 4.39 10.93 6.85
CA ILE A 151 4.46 11.97 7.88
C ILE A 151 4.90 11.35 9.22
N ILE A 152 4.26 10.26 9.65
CA ILE A 152 4.59 9.58 10.89
C ILE A 152 6.05 9.11 10.87
N THR A 153 6.50 8.49 9.77
CA THR A 153 7.90 8.07 9.64
C THR A 153 8.85 9.26 9.75
N ALA A 154 8.57 10.36 9.05
CA ALA A 154 9.38 11.57 9.11
C ALA A 154 9.52 12.11 10.54
N LEU A 155 8.43 12.09 11.31
CA LEU A 155 8.38 12.61 12.66
C LEU A 155 9.05 11.71 13.70
N ILE A 156 8.74 10.39 13.65
CA ILE A 156 9.13 9.48 14.73
C ILE A 156 10.42 8.69 14.47
N TYR A 157 10.91 8.63 13.21
CA TYR A 157 12.09 7.83 12.83
C TYR A 157 13.30 8.09 13.74
N ARG A 158 13.64 9.37 13.97
CA ARG A 158 14.81 9.75 14.79
C ARG A 158 14.68 9.32 16.24
N PHE A 159 13.47 9.28 16.77
CA PHE A 159 13.20 8.90 18.16
C PHE A 159 13.20 7.39 18.37
N ILE A 160 12.74 6.61 17.38
CA ILE A 160 12.54 5.18 17.55
C ILE A 160 13.71 4.32 17.05
N LYS A 161 14.48 4.79 16.05
CA LYS A 161 15.48 3.97 15.36
C LYS A 161 16.50 3.29 16.28
N ASN A 162 16.91 3.97 17.37
CA ASN A 162 17.93 3.50 18.31
C ASN A 162 17.34 2.93 19.63
N ARG A 163 16.01 2.79 19.70
CA ARG A 163 15.37 2.27 20.91
C ARG A 163 15.54 0.76 21.04
N ARG A 164 15.49 0.27 22.30
CA ARG A 164 15.58 -1.13 22.66
C ARG A 164 14.39 -1.92 22.10
N LEU A 165 14.54 -3.22 21.92
CA LEU A 165 13.54 -4.13 21.37
C LEU A 165 12.17 -4.01 22.05
N TRP A 166 12.14 -3.88 23.38
CA TRP A 166 10.88 -3.77 24.13
C TRP A 166 10.04 -2.55 23.69
N VAL A 167 10.67 -1.40 23.32
CA VAL A 167 9.95 -0.23 22.81
C VAL A 167 9.25 -0.55 21.49
N TRP A 168 9.93 -1.26 20.60
CA TRP A 168 9.36 -1.68 19.32
C TRP A 168 8.18 -2.64 19.51
N ILE A 169 8.32 -3.60 20.44
CA ILE A 169 7.23 -4.53 20.78
C ILE A 169 6.05 -3.75 21.38
N THR A 170 6.32 -2.81 22.29
CA THR A 170 5.26 -1.98 22.91
C THR A 170 4.52 -1.16 21.86
N VAL A 171 5.21 -0.48 20.94
CA VAL A 171 4.56 0.30 19.87
C VAL A 171 3.71 -0.61 18.97
N LEU A 172 4.21 -1.79 18.62
CA LEU A 172 3.42 -2.77 17.85
C LEU A 172 2.18 -3.21 18.62
N ALA A 173 2.31 -3.61 19.88
CA ALA A 173 1.20 -4.03 20.72
C ALA A 173 0.16 -2.92 20.92
N VAL A 174 0.59 -1.69 21.20
CA VAL A 174 -0.30 -0.55 21.34
C VAL A 174 -1.02 -0.26 20.02
N SER A 175 -0.34 -0.32 18.88
CA SER A 175 -0.98 -0.12 17.58
C SER A 175 -2.01 -1.21 17.24
N MET A 176 -1.77 -2.45 17.67
CA MET A 176 -2.74 -3.54 17.58
C MET A 176 -3.97 -3.30 18.47
N LEU A 177 -3.75 -2.89 19.72
CA LEU A 177 -4.85 -2.56 20.64
C LEU A 177 -5.69 -1.37 20.13
N LEU A 178 -5.05 -0.35 19.57
CA LEU A 178 -5.75 0.77 18.94
C LEU A 178 -6.61 0.32 17.76
N ASN A 179 -6.10 -0.58 16.92
CA ASN A 179 -6.89 -1.16 15.83
C ASN A 179 -8.13 -1.91 16.36
N LEU A 180 -8.00 -2.73 17.43
CA LEU A 180 -9.13 -3.42 18.06
C LEU A 180 -10.15 -2.45 18.67
N ALA A 181 -9.71 -1.28 19.11
CA ALA A 181 -10.58 -0.27 19.69
C ALA A 181 -11.40 0.49 18.63
N VAL A 182 -11.01 0.46 17.34
CA VAL A 182 -11.65 1.25 16.27
C VAL A 182 -13.15 0.99 16.16
N PRO A 183 -13.67 -0.25 16.09
CA PRO A 183 -15.11 -0.49 16.01
C PRO A 183 -15.87 0.12 17.19
N TYR A 184 -15.35 -0.05 18.40
CA TYR A 184 -15.92 0.53 19.61
C TYR A 184 -15.90 2.07 19.60
N LEU A 185 -14.79 2.67 19.16
CA LEU A 185 -14.70 4.13 19.00
C LEU A 185 -15.70 4.66 17.98
N GLN A 186 -15.95 3.91 16.92
CA GLN A 186 -16.95 4.28 15.91
C GLN A 186 -18.39 4.22 16.44
N GLU A 187 -18.67 3.42 17.46
CA GLU A 187 -20.00 3.37 18.10
C GLU A 187 -20.24 4.52 19.07
N ILE A 188 -19.22 4.86 19.89
CA ILE A 188 -19.40 5.82 20.99
C ILE A 188 -19.12 7.27 20.61
N LEU A 189 -18.34 7.51 19.55
CA LEU A 189 -17.94 8.87 19.17
C LEU A 189 -19.04 9.60 18.39
N PRO A 190 -19.13 10.94 18.54
CA PRO A 190 -19.95 11.77 17.69
C PRO A 190 -19.47 11.71 16.24
N GLU A 191 -20.29 12.13 15.28
CA GLU A 191 -20.02 12.04 13.82
C GLU A 191 -18.62 12.56 13.44
N THR A 192 -18.24 13.74 13.92
CA THR A 192 -16.91 14.30 13.68
C THR A 192 -15.78 13.39 14.19
N GLY A 193 -15.96 12.78 15.36
CA GLY A 193 -15.00 11.84 15.92
C GLY A 193 -14.89 10.57 15.09
N ARG A 194 -16.02 10.03 14.61
CA ARG A 194 -16.07 8.88 13.70
C ARG A 194 -15.33 9.15 12.40
N LEU A 195 -15.55 10.32 11.80
CA LEU A 195 -14.84 10.75 10.58
C LEU A 195 -13.33 10.82 10.81
N ILE A 196 -12.88 11.38 11.93
CA ILE A 196 -11.44 11.44 12.26
C ILE A 196 -10.86 10.04 12.39
N VAL A 197 -11.54 9.12 13.09
CA VAL A 197 -11.06 7.74 13.26
C VAL A 197 -11.03 7.00 11.93
N SER A 198 -12.06 7.12 11.08
CA SER A 198 -12.13 6.43 9.78
C SER A 198 -11.07 6.91 8.78
N HIS A 199 -10.61 8.18 8.89
CA HIS A 199 -9.56 8.76 8.05
C HIS A 199 -8.17 8.73 8.68
N SER A 200 -8.05 8.23 9.90
CA SER A 200 -6.76 8.04 10.56
C SER A 200 -6.15 6.68 10.19
N CYS A 201 -4.83 6.62 10.13
CA CYS A 201 -4.13 5.36 9.91
C CYS A 201 -4.17 4.39 11.10
N ILE A 202 -4.89 4.71 12.18
CA ILE A 202 -4.98 3.89 13.40
C ILE A 202 -5.37 2.44 13.05
N SER A 203 -6.34 2.26 12.15
CA SER A 203 -6.81 0.95 11.72
C SER A 203 -5.76 0.11 11.00
N TYR A 204 -4.71 0.73 10.43
CA TYR A 204 -3.75 0.08 9.54
C TYR A 204 -2.30 0.23 10.00
N PHE A 205 -2.05 1.07 11.00
CA PHE A 205 -0.70 1.42 11.41
C PHE A 205 0.10 0.22 11.89
N TYR A 206 -0.50 -0.74 12.59
CA TYR A 206 0.18 -1.94 13.05
C TYR A 206 0.71 -2.80 11.89
N ILE A 207 0.03 -2.83 10.73
CA ILE A 207 0.45 -3.55 9.53
C ILE A 207 1.72 -2.90 8.97
N TYR A 208 1.66 -1.58 8.82
CA TYR A 208 2.80 -0.76 8.42
C TYR A 208 3.96 -0.91 9.41
N PHE A 209 3.68 -0.81 10.70
CA PHE A 209 4.68 -0.89 11.74
C PHE A 209 5.29 -2.29 11.87
N ALA A 210 4.54 -3.36 11.61
CA ALA A 210 5.07 -4.71 11.51
C ALA A 210 6.13 -4.82 10.40
N GLY A 211 5.88 -4.22 9.23
CA GLY A 211 6.89 -4.09 8.17
C GLY A 211 8.12 -3.31 8.63
N TRP A 212 7.93 -2.19 9.32
CA TRP A 212 9.02 -1.38 9.88
C TRP A 212 9.81 -2.13 10.95
N PHE A 213 9.13 -2.84 11.84
CA PHE A 213 9.76 -3.73 12.82
C PHE A 213 10.65 -4.78 12.15
N MET A 214 10.14 -5.45 11.11
CA MET A 214 10.90 -6.43 10.33
C MET A 214 12.10 -5.80 9.61
N TYR A 215 11.98 -4.57 9.11
CA TYR A 215 13.11 -3.84 8.55
C TYR A 215 14.17 -3.52 9.62
N ARG A 216 13.77 -3.06 10.80
CA ARG A 216 14.70 -2.71 11.89
C ARG A 216 15.52 -3.90 12.37
N TYR A 217 14.89 -5.06 12.45
CA TYR A 217 15.53 -6.29 12.89
C TYR A 217 15.79 -7.29 11.76
N ARG A 218 15.96 -6.78 10.53
CA ARG A 218 16.09 -7.56 9.31
C ARG A 218 17.18 -8.63 9.37
N ASP A 219 18.34 -8.31 9.96
CA ASP A 219 19.48 -9.23 10.05
C ASP A 219 19.19 -10.48 10.89
N LYS A 220 18.23 -10.36 11.84
CA LYS A 220 17.75 -11.48 12.65
C LYS A 220 16.50 -12.13 12.07
N ILE A 221 15.60 -11.33 11.54
CA ILE A 221 14.26 -11.80 11.10
C ILE A 221 14.35 -12.49 9.73
N LEU A 222 15.11 -11.99 8.76
CA LEU A 222 15.17 -12.59 7.42
C LEU A 222 15.70 -14.03 7.44
N PRO A 223 16.77 -14.37 8.19
CA PRO A 223 17.19 -15.76 8.32
C PRO A 223 16.11 -16.66 8.93
N VAL A 224 15.39 -16.18 9.94
CA VAL A 224 14.27 -16.93 10.56
C VAL A 224 13.17 -17.16 9.54
N LEU A 225 12.71 -16.12 8.84
CA LEU A 225 11.66 -16.23 7.82
C LEU A 225 12.07 -17.15 6.67
N ALA A 226 13.34 -17.15 6.27
CA ALA A 226 13.83 -18.05 5.24
C ALA A 226 13.69 -19.53 5.63
N HIS A 227 13.88 -19.85 6.92
CA HIS A 227 13.75 -21.21 7.43
C HIS A 227 12.29 -21.56 7.76
N THR A 228 11.49 -20.60 8.25
CA THR A 228 10.13 -20.83 8.74
C THR A 228 9.03 -20.49 7.73
N LYS A 229 9.37 -20.05 6.52
CA LYS A 229 8.36 -19.61 5.51
C LYS A 229 7.31 -20.68 5.18
N ILE A 230 7.70 -21.95 5.12
CA ILE A 230 6.77 -23.06 4.87
C ILE A 230 5.84 -23.22 6.06
N LEU A 231 6.38 -23.18 7.28
CA LEU A 231 5.58 -23.22 8.50
C LEU A 231 4.61 -22.05 8.57
N CYS A 232 5.07 -20.84 8.28
CA CYS A 232 4.21 -19.65 8.21
C CYS A 232 3.10 -19.82 7.16
N ALA A 233 3.40 -20.39 5.98
CA ALA A 233 2.40 -20.66 4.94
C ALA A 233 1.37 -21.70 5.40
N VAL A 234 1.82 -22.77 6.03
CA VAL A 234 0.92 -23.80 6.60
C VAL A 234 0.02 -23.19 7.68
N LEU A 235 0.58 -22.44 8.62
CA LEU A 235 -0.20 -21.77 9.68
C LEU A 235 -1.20 -20.77 9.10
N PHE A 236 -0.81 -20.02 8.07
CA PHE A 236 -1.67 -19.09 7.37
C PHE A 236 -2.88 -19.81 6.73
N ILE A 237 -2.63 -20.90 6.01
CA ILE A 237 -3.69 -21.70 5.36
C ILE A 237 -4.59 -22.36 6.43
N LEU A 238 -4.00 -22.98 7.46
CA LEU A 238 -4.78 -23.62 8.54
C LEU A 238 -5.65 -22.58 9.27
N ARG A 239 -5.12 -21.38 9.52
CA ARG A 239 -5.90 -20.29 10.14
C ARG A 239 -7.04 -19.85 9.23
N ALA A 240 -6.81 -19.72 7.92
CA ALA A 240 -7.83 -19.37 6.96
C ALA A 240 -8.94 -20.43 6.89
N LEU A 241 -8.57 -21.71 6.79
CA LEU A 241 -9.52 -22.84 6.81
C LEU A 241 -10.32 -22.91 8.12
N TYR A 242 -9.67 -22.64 9.26
CA TYR A 242 -10.35 -22.56 10.55
C TYR A 242 -11.42 -21.46 10.54
N CYS A 243 -11.07 -20.27 10.07
CA CYS A 243 -12.00 -19.15 9.98
C CYS A 243 -13.20 -19.46 9.09
N GLU A 244 -12.96 -20.06 7.93
CA GLU A 244 -14.01 -20.47 7.01
C GLU A 244 -14.95 -21.50 7.65
N LYS A 245 -14.39 -22.52 8.29
CA LYS A 245 -15.17 -23.58 8.96
C LYS A 245 -16.05 -23.05 10.09
N PHE A 246 -15.58 -22.09 10.87
CA PHE A 246 -16.27 -21.57 12.06
C PHE A 246 -16.96 -20.23 11.81
N GLY A 247 -17.07 -19.76 10.57
CA GLY A 247 -17.72 -18.51 10.21
C GLY A 247 -17.02 -17.25 10.77
N VAL A 248 -15.73 -17.36 11.12
CA VAL A 248 -14.92 -16.21 11.53
C VAL A 248 -14.54 -15.44 10.27
N ARG A 249 -14.80 -14.14 10.24
CA ARG A 249 -14.46 -13.31 9.08
C ARG A 249 -12.96 -13.28 8.85
N ILE A 250 -12.55 -13.58 7.61
CA ILE A 250 -11.15 -13.57 7.17
C ILE A 250 -10.91 -12.26 6.42
N GLY A 251 -9.67 -11.76 6.49
CA GLY A 251 -9.25 -10.60 5.71
C GLY A 251 -9.70 -9.25 6.29
N GLU A 252 -10.47 -9.23 7.34
CA GLU A 252 -10.73 -7.99 8.07
C GLU A 252 -9.46 -7.52 8.79
N TYR A 253 -9.27 -6.20 8.82
CA TYR A 253 -8.07 -5.61 9.43
C TYR A 253 -7.97 -5.81 10.95
N GLN A 254 -8.97 -6.42 11.61
CA GLN A 254 -8.97 -6.82 13.01
C GLN A 254 -8.50 -8.26 13.23
N ASP A 255 -8.39 -9.10 12.19
CA ASP A 255 -7.81 -10.44 12.32
C ASP A 255 -6.28 -10.37 12.35
N MET A 256 -5.75 -9.96 13.50
CA MET A 256 -4.32 -9.72 13.69
C MET A 256 -3.46 -10.95 13.44
N VAL A 257 -3.96 -12.15 13.78
CA VAL A 257 -3.19 -13.40 13.59
C VAL A 257 -2.98 -13.64 12.10
N GLN A 258 -4.07 -13.59 11.32
CA GLN A 258 -4.00 -13.78 9.87
C GLN A 258 -3.12 -12.71 9.21
N ILE A 259 -3.27 -11.45 9.62
CA ILE A 259 -2.53 -10.33 9.05
C ILE A 259 -1.05 -10.36 9.39
N ILE A 260 -0.66 -10.69 10.62
CA ILE A 260 0.75 -10.82 10.97
C ILE A 260 1.39 -11.99 10.23
N LEU A 261 0.69 -13.12 10.10
CA LEU A 261 1.17 -14.24 9.26
C LEU A 261 1.34 -13.81 7.80
N LEU A 262 0.41 -13.03 7.26
CA LEU A 262 0.51 -12.48 5.91
C LEU A 262 1.69 -11.51 5.77
N CYS A 263 1.95 -10.65 6.77
CA CYS A 263 3.12 -9.77 6.79
C CYS A 263 4.43 -10.58 6.80
N MET A 264 4.51 -11.63 7.62
CA MET A 264 5.68 -12.51 7.67
C MET A 264 5.90 -13.22 6.33
N LEU A 265 4.83 -13.75 5.72
CA LEU A 265 4.88 -14.36 4.40
C LEU A 265 5.29 -13.35 3.31
N THR A 266 4.74 -12.14 3.34
CA THR A 266 5.09 -11.07 2.38
C THR A 266 6.59 -10.79 2.36
N ILE A 267 7.18 -10.59 3.53
CA ILE A 267 8.63 -10.33 3.63
C ILE A 267 9.43 -11.60 3.34
N GLY A 268 8.99 -12.77 3.84
CA GLY A 268 9.64 -14.04 3.58
C GLY A 268 9.70 -14.41 2.09
N ILE A 269 8.59 -14.26 1.37
CA ILE A 269 8.49 -14.45 -0.07
C ILE A 269 9.33 -13.40 -0.79
N GLY A 270 9.26 -12.13 -0.35
CA GLY A 270 10.02 -11.02 -0.94
C GLY A 270 11.51 -11.30 -1.05
N TYR A 271 12.08 -12.09 -0.15
CA TYR A 271 13.51 -12.47 -0.15
C TYR A 271 13.78 -13.93 -0.55
N SER A 272 12.77 -14.67 -1.02
CA SER A 272 12.94 -16.10 -1.38
C SER A 272 13.41 -16.34 -2.80
N PHE A 273 13.13 -15.43 -3.72
CA PHE A 273 13.32 -15.64 -5.17
C PHE A 273 14.43 -14.78 -5.77
N GLY A 274 15.26 -14.16 -4.93
CA GLY A 274 16.32 -13.28 -5.39
C GLY A 274 15.81 -11.96 -6.00
N LYS A 275 16.63 -11.33 -6.85
CA LYS A 275 16.31 -10.04 -7.47
C LYS A 275 15.40 -10.24 -8.67
N ILE A 276 14.11 -9.95 -8.53
CA ILE A 276 13.17 -9.84 -9.64
C ILE A 276 12.73 -8.39 -9.73
N ARG A 277 13.13 -7.70 -10.78
CA ARG A 277 12.79 -6.30 -11.07
C ARG A 277 12.12 -6.21 -12.42
N PHE A 278 10.99 -5.52 -12.45
CA PHE A 278 10.39 -5.16 -13.73
C PHE A 278 11.07 -3.93 -14.32
N LYS A 279 11.19 -3.89 -15.64
CA LYS A 279 11.68 -2.71 -16.35
C LYS A 279 10.82 -1.49 -16.10
N PHE A 280 9.52 -1.73 -15.86
CA PHE A 280 8.49 -0.71 -15.63
C PHE A 280 7.68 -1.06 -14.38
N ASP A 281 7.50 -0.12 -13.47
CA ASP A 281 6.59 -0.29 -12.32
C ASP A 281 5.17 0.06 -12.77
N LEU A 282 4.45 -0.94 -13.25
CA LEU A 282 3.05 -0.79 -13.67
C LEU A 282 2.06 -0.88 -12.51
N SER A 283 2.52 -1.33 -11.33
CA SER A 283 1.63 -1.60 -10.21
C SER A 283 0.88 -0.34 -9.73
N TYR A 284 1.55 0.80 -9.75
CA TYR A 284 0.95 2.05 -9.30
C TYR A 284 -0.05 2.60 -10.33
N GLY A 285 0.29 2.61 -11.61
CA GLY A 285 -0.62 3.02 -12.68
C GLY A 285 -1.86 2.13 -12.74
N LEU A 286 -1.68 0.81 -12.64
CA LEU A 286 -2.78 -0.16 -12.60
C LEU A 286 -3.71 0.12 -11.41
N TYR A 287 -3.12 0.37 -10.23
CA TYR A 287 -3.86 0.74 -9.03
C TYR A 287 -4.65 2.04 -9.20
N LEU A 288 -4.10 3.07 -9.85
CA LEU A 288 -4.76 4.35 -10.03
C LEU A 288 -5.93 4.29 -11.02
N TYR A 289 -5.71 3.71 -12.21
CA TYR A 289 -6.63 3.90 -13.34
C TYR A 289 -7.74 2.86 -13.47
N HIS A 290 -7.64 1.69 -12.82
CA HIS A 290 -8.62 0.62 -13.01
C HIS A 290 -10.05 1.03 -12.66
N MET A 291 -10.25 1.88 -11.63
CA MET A 291 -11.59 2.31 -11.25
C MET A 291 -12.24 3.19 -12.31
N ILE A 292 -11.49 4.06 -12.99
CA ILE A 292 -12.03 4.86 -14.10
C ILE A 292 -12.59 3.93 -15.19
N ILE A 293 -11.87 2.85 -15.50
CA ILE A 293 -12.32 1.88 -16.52
C ILE A 293 -13.55 1.11 -16.01
N VAL A 294 -13.55 0.67 -14.75
CA VAL A 294 -14.71 0.02 -14.12
C VAL A 294 -15.94 0.94 -14.21
N ASP A 295 -15.79 2.22 -13.84
CA ASP A 295 -16.88 3.19 -13.87
C ASP A 295 -17.44 3.42 -15.29
N ILE A 296 -16.58 3.45 -16.32
CA ILE A 296 -17.02 3.53 -17.73
C ILE A 296 -17.87 2.30 -18.10
N PHE A 297 -17.43 1.09 -17.72
CA PHE A 297 -18.17 -0.13 -18.03
C PHE A 297 -19.52 -0.21 -17.32
N VAL A 298 -19.56 0.22 -16.06
CA VAL A 298 -20.81 0.32 -15.29
C VAL A 298 -21.74 1.37 -15.92
N GLN A 299 -21.23 2.57 -16.25
CA GLN A 299 -21.99 3.66 -16.86
C GLN A 299 -22.60 3.28 -18.21
N THR A 300 -21.88 2.47 -18.99
CA THR A 300 -22.33 2.03 -20.33
C THR A 300 -23.16 0.75 -20.28
N GLY A 301 -23.43 0.16 -19.11
CA GLY A 301 -24.17 -1.10 -18.97
C GLY A 301 -23.40 -2.33 -19.48
N LEU A 302 -22.10 -2.22 -19.72
CA LEU A 302 -21.26 -3.33 -20.20
C LEU A 302 -20.82 -4.20 -19.02
N VAL A 303 -21.80 -4.87 -18.39
CA VAL A 303 -21.63 -5.69 -17.19
C VAL A 303 -22.19 -7.09 -17.34
N GLY A 304 -21.92 -7.99 -16.40
CA GLY A 304 -22.46 -9.35 -16.34
C GLY A 304 -21.77 -10.38 -17.23
N ASN A 305 -20.82 -10.01 -18.10
CA ASN A 305 -20.18 -10.93 -19.04
C ASN A 305 -18.65 -10.97 -18.87
N MET A 306 -18.06 -12.17 -19.03
CA MET A 306 -16.62 -12.37 -18.92
C MET A 306 -15.80 -11.58 -19.97
N LYS A 307 -16.36 -11.34 -21.17
CA LYS A 307 -15.69 -10.51 -22.18
C LYS A 307 -15.42 -9.08 -21.68
N TYR A 308 -16.31 -8.53 -20.88
CA TYR A 308 -16.13 -7.19 -20.29
C TYR A 308 -15.08 -7.20 -19.21
N VAL A 309 -15.02 -8.26 -18.39
CA VAL A 309 -13.93 -8.48 -17.43
C VAL A 309 -12.57 -8.44 -18.12
N ILE A 310 -12.41 -9.20 -19.20
CA ILE A 310 -11.15 -9.24 -19.98
C ILE A 310 -10.83 -7.86 -20.56
N ALA A 311 -11.83 -7.16 -21.09
CA ALA A 311 -11.65 -5.82 -21.65
C ALA A 311 -11.19 -4.81 -20.58
N VAL A 312 -11.76 -4.84 -19.37
CA VAL A 312 -11.34 -3.96 -18.27
C VAL A 312 -9.88 -4.24 -17.89
N TYR A 313 -9.45 -5.51 -17.79
CA TYR A 313 -8.06 -5.84 -17.53
C TYR A 313 -7.12 -5.29 -18.61
N ALA A 314 -7.47 -5.48 -19.89
CA ALA A 314 -6.65 -5.01 -20.99
C ALA A 314 -6.54 -3.48 -21.02
N LEU A 315 -7.65 -2.76 -20.86
CA LEU A 315 -7.67 -1.30 -20.84
C LEU A 315 -6.96 -0.71 -19.62
N ALA A 316 -7.14 -1.30 -18.44
CA ALA A 316 -6.43 -0.85 -17.23
C ALA A 316 -4.91 -1.04 -17.36
N LEU A 317 -4.46 -2.15 -17.94
CA LEU A 317 -3.04 -2.38 -18.25
C LEU A 317 -2.53 -1.35 -19.27
N LEU A 318 -3.28 -1.06 -20.33
CA LEU A 318 -2.92 -0.04 -21.30
C LEU A 318 -2.79 1.34 -20.64
N CYS A 319 -3.76 1.73 -19.81
CA CYS A 319 -3.68 2.98 -19.05
C CYS A 319 -2.47 3.03 -18.12
N ALA A 320 -2.13 1.92 -17.45
CA ALA A 320 -0.95 1.84 -16.61
C ALA A 320 0.35 2.04 -17.40
N VAL A 321 0.47 1.44 -18.58
CA VAL A 321 1.62 1.63 -19.49
C VAL A 321 1.70 3.08 -19.95
N VAL A 322 0.60 3.67 -20.43
CA VAL A 322 0.54 5.06 -20.87
C VAL A 322 0.93 6.01 -19.73
N SER A 323 0.38 5.79 -18.53
CA SER A 323 0.71 6.58 -17.34
C SER A 323 2.19 6.51 -17.00
N HIS A 324 2.80 5.33 -17.07
CA HIS A 324 4.22 5.18 -16.83
C HIS A 324 5.08 6.04 -17.75
N TYR A 325 4.85 5.96 -19.06
CA TYR A 325 5.67 6.69 -20.03
C TYR A 325 5.38 8.20 -20.06
N LEU A 326 4.12 8.63 -19.94
CA LEU A 326 3.77 10.03 -20.07
C LEU A 326 3.92 10.82 -18.76
N ILE A 327 3.71 10.16 -17.62
CA ILE A 327 3.64 10.86 -16.34
C ILE A 327 4.86 10.53 -15.49
N ASP A 328 5.08 9.26 -15.15
CA ASP A 328 6.13 8.88 -14.18
C ASP A 328 7.53 9.18 -14.71
N ASP A 329 7.80 8.84 -15.98
CA ASP A 329 9.08 9.15 -16.63
C ASP A 329 9.29 10.66 -16.79
N THR A 330 8.25 11.42 -17.15
CA THR A 330 8.32 12.86 -17.31
C THR A 330 8.60 13.55 -15.97
N ILE A 331 7.89 13.16 -14.90
CA ILE A 331 8.10 13.69 -13.56
C ILE A 331 9.53 13.37 -13.11
N THR A 332 9.98 12.13 -13.31
CA THR A 332 11.32 11.71 -12.95
C THR A 332 12.37 12.57 -13.67
N ARG A 333 12.22 12.83 -14.96
CA ARG A 333 13.14 13.68 -15.75
C ARG A 333 13.13 15.14 -15.30
N LEU A 334 11.96 15.70 -14.97
CA LEU A 334 11.84 17.11 -14.58
C LEU A 334 12.43 17.40 -13.19
N PHE A 335 12.31 16.46 -12.24
CA PHE A 335 12.66 16.69 -10.85
C PHE A 335 13.96 16.00 -10.40
N THR A 336 14.54 15.12 -11.23
CA THR A 336 15.85 14.54 -11.01
C THR A 336 16.83 15.06 -12.04
N LYS A 337 17.80 15.91 -11.62
CA LYS A 337 18.90 16.39 -12.48
C LYS A 337 19.82 15.27 -12.98
N ASN A 338 19.72 14.08 -12.42
CA ASN A 338 20.26 12.82 -12.93
C ASN A 338 19.11 11.82 -12.97
N PRO A 339 18.83 11.17 -14.11
CA PRO A 339 17.87 10.09 -14.17
C PRO A 339 18.41 8.94 -13.32
N VAL A 340 18.03 8.90 -12.07
CA VAL A 340 18.18 7.67 -11.26
C VAL A 340 17.27 6.68 -11.96
N LYS A 341 17.86 5.76 -12.73
CA LYS A 341 17.18 4.57 -13.18
C LYS A 341 16.45 4.02 -11.97
N SER A 342 15.14 3.91 -12.04
CA SER A 342 14.23 3.56 -10.94
C SER A 342 14.50 2.18 -10.29
N SER A 343 15.52 1.50 -10.76
CA SER A 343 15.94 0.16 -10.33
C SER A 343 17.34 0.07 -9.72
N ASP A 344 18.19 1.10 -9.80
CA ASP A 344 19.62 0.96 -9.49
C ASP A 344 20.09 1.92 -8.38
N THR A 345 19.56 1.78 -7.17
CA THR A 345 20.35 2.17 -6.01
C THR A 345 20.71 0.89 -5.27
N PRO A 346 21.91 0.32 -5.51
CA PRO A 346 22.44 -0.73 -4.66
C PRO A 346 22.46 -0.18 -3.23
N LEU A 347 22.00 -0.97 -2.28
CA LEU A 347 22.35 -0.76 -0.89
C LEU A 347 23.89 -0.85 -0.84
N ALA A 348 24.54 0.31 -0.70
CA ALA A 348 25.96 0.31 -0.43
C ALA A 348 26.19 -0.54 0.83
N PRO A 349 27.21 -1.42 0.85
CA PRO A 349 27.57 -2.12 2.07
C PRO A 349 27.94 -1.06 3.12
N GLU A 350 27.33 -1.15 4.31
CA GLU A 350 27.77 -0.37 5.46
C GLU A 350 29.23 -0.68 5.72
N PRO A 351 30.07 0.32 6.07
CA PRO A 351 31.38 0.02 6.62
C PRO A 351 31.15 -0.81 7.90
N SER A 352 31.84 -1.93 7.97
CA SER A 352 31.92 -2.77 9.17
C SER A 352 32.26 -1.87 10.36
N PRO A 353 31.56 -1.97 11.52
CA PRO A 353 32.01 -1.28 12.71
C PRO A 353 33.44 -1.75 13.00
N ALA A 354 34.35 -0.78 13.06
CA ALA A 354 35.73 -1.03 13.48
C ALA A 354 35.67 -1.81 14.79
N ALA A 355 36.37 -2.92 14.83
CA ALA A 355 36.61 -3.67 16.05
C ALA A 355 37.24 -2.67 17.05
N ASP A 356 36.55 -2.39 18.13
CA ASP A 356 37.08 -1.65 19.26
C ASP A 356 37.97 -2.62 20.04
N ASP A 357 39.26 -2.63 19.68
CA ASP A 357 40.30 -3.30 20.42
C ASP A 357 40.56 -2.50 21.72
N SER A 358 39.74 -2.76 22.72
CA SER A 358 40.06 -2.40 24.11
C SER A 358 39.60 -3.50 25.05
N GLU A 359 40.26 -4.68 24.94
CA GLU A 359 40.49 -5.55 26.08
C GLU A 359 41.84 -5.20 26.70
N SER A 360 41.83 -4.49 27.79
CA SER A 360 42.80 -4.69 28.87
C SER A 360 42.22 -4.10 30.16
N ASP A 361 42.27 -4.97 31.14
CA ASP A 361 42.36 -4.74 32.61
C ASP A 361 41.05 -4.58 33.42
N PHE A 362 40.92 -5.65 34.21
CA PHE A 362 40.17 -5.90 35.46
C PHE A 362 38.71 -6.33 35.36
#